data_cb5a8b83f7accaa0248ee39fa0b15ca4
#
_entry.id   cb5a8b83f7accaa0248ee39fa0b15ca4
#
_cell.length_a   1.000
_cell.length_b   1.000
_cell.length_c   1.000
_cell.angle_alpha   90.00
_cell.angle_beta   90.00
_cell.angle_gamma   90.00
#
_symmetry.space_group_name_H-M   'P 1'
#
loop_
_entity.id
_entity.type
_entity.pdbx_description
1 polymer ?
#
loop_
_entity_poly.entity_id
_entity_poly.type
_entity_poly.pdbx_seq_one_letter_code
_entity_poly.pdbx_strand_id
1 'polypeptide(L)'
;DNVPIISTPTNRMYTAITVYDGKTGGQEAGGYTKGSKAKDINFLVIPRTTPIAITKQDIMRIFDPLTNQNANAWAMDYRRYHDLWILDNKLDSVFVNIKDANA
;
A
#
# COMPACT_ATOMS: atom_id res chain seq x y z
N ASP A 1 -1.72 5.46 -29.59
CA ASP A 1 -1.85 6.07 -28.27
C ASP A 1 -1.03 5.30 -27.25
N ASN A 2 -0.21 6.02 -26.50
CA ASN A 2 0.72 5.41 -25.57
C ASN A 2 0.10 5.30 -24.18
N VAL A 3 -0.49 4.13 -23.88
CA VAL A 3 -0.96 3.81 -22.53
C VAL A 3 0.14 2.96 -21.88
N PRO A 4 0.78 3.44 -20.80
CA PRO A 4 1.78 2.64 -20.11
C PRO A 4 1.14 1.43 -19.43
N ILE A 5 1.78 0.27 -19.57
CA ILE A 5 1.37 -0.96 -18.90
C ILE A 5 2.37 -1.27 -17.80
N ILE A 6 1.88 -1.40 -16.57
CA ILE A 6 2.69 -1.69 -15.40
C ILE A 6 2.35 -3.07 -14.90
N SER A 7 3.33 -3.97 -14.87
CA SER A 7 3.17 -5.29 -14.29
C SER A 7 3.18 -5.20 -12.76
N THR A 8 2.17 -5.80 -12.13
CA THR A 8 2.02 -5.78 -10.67
C THR A 8 1.91 -7.20 -10.15
N PRO A 9 2.60 -7.56 -9.05
CA PRO A 9 2.45 -8.87 -8.44
C PRO A 9 1.01 -9.18 -8.03
N THR A 10 0.60 -10.42 -8.18
CA THR A 10 -0.78 -10.85 -7.89
C THR A 10 -1.19 -10.62 -6.43
N ASN A 11 -0.24 -10.67 -5.50
CA ASN A 11 -0.52 -10.44 -4.08
C ASN A 11 -0.88 -8.97 -3.75
N ARG A 12 -0.77 -8.06 -4.71
CA ARG A 12 -1.18 -6.65 -4.59
C ARG A 12 -2.47 -6.34 -5.34
N MET A 13 -3.04 -7.32 -6.03
CA MET A 13 -4.19 -7.13 -6.92
C MET A 13 -5.43 -7.80 -6.32
N TYR A 14 -5.88 -7.30 -5.18
CA TYR A 14 -7.08 -7.76 -4.48
C TYR A 14 -8.08 -6.63 -4.31
N THR A 15 -9.38 -6.95 -4.35
CA THR A 15 -10.44 -5.96 -4.14
C THR A 15 -10.52 -5.49 -2.69
N ALA A 16 -10.05 -6.29 -1.75
CA ALA A 16 -9.96 -5.93 -0.34
C ALA A 16 -8.86 -6.72 0.35
N ILE A 17 -8.28 -6.13 1.36
CA ILE A 17 -7.23 -6.76 2.17
C ILE A 17 -7.58 -6.66 3.65
N THR A 18 -7.10 -7.63 4.45
CA THR A 18 -7.13 -7.58 5.90
C THR A 18 -5.70 -7.28 6.38
N VAL A 19 -5.54 -6.16 7.06
CA VAL A 19 -4.23 -5.74 7.58
C VAL A 19 -4.04 -6.31 8.97
N TYR A 20 -2.88 -6.90 9.21
CA TYR A 20 -2.51 -7.44 10.52
C TYR A 20 -1.89 -6.35 11.40
N ASP A 21 -2.29 -6.34 12.67
CA ASP A 21 -1.87 -5.32 13.62
C ASP A 21 -0.52 -5.56 14.28
N GLY A 22 0.07 -6.74 14.08
CA GLY A 22 1.34 -7.13 14.69
C GLY A 22 1.27 -7.41 16.19
N LYS A 23 0.06 -7.45 16.77
CA LYS A 23 -0.13 -7.64 18.22
C LYS A 23 -1.03 -8.83 18.56
N THR A 24 -2.07 -9.05 17.76
CA THR A 24 -3.01 -10.14 17.99
C THR A 24 -2.34 -11.49 17.70
N GLY A 25 -2.68 -12.51 18.49
CA GLY A 25 -2.16 -13.86 18.30
C GLY A 25 -2.41 -14.36 16.87
N GLY A 26 -1.35 -14.85 16.22
CA GLY A 26 -1.37 -15.25 14.82
C GLY A 26 -1.10 -14.14 13.81
N GLN A 27 -0.94 -12.90 14.30
CA GLN A 27 -0.68 -11.72 13.45
C GLN A 27 0.63 -11.01 13.81
N GLU A 28 1.49 -11.65 14.59
CA GLU A 28 2.70 -11.05 15.16
C GLU A 28 3.68 -10.54 14.09
N ALA A 29 3.69 -11.20 12.93
CA ALA A 29 4.55 -10.79 11.82
C ALA A 29 4.06 -9.52 11.09
N GLY A 30 2.85 -9.06 11.40
CA GLY A 30 2.24 -7.94 10.69
C GLY A 30 1.92 -8.30 9.24
N GLY A 31 1.86 -7.27 8.37
CA GLY A 31 1.57 -7.47 6.95
C GLY A 31 0.07 -7.46 6.65
N TYR A 32 -0.30 -8.14 5.57
CA TYR A 32 -1.70 -8.22 5.15
C TYR A 32 -2.00 -9.55 4.48
N THR A 33 -3.26 -9.87 4.40
CA THR A 33 -3.76 -11.03 3.65
C THR A 33 -4.98 -10.63 2.82
N LYS A 34 -5.33 -11.49 1.87
CA LYS A 34 -6.55 -11.30 1.07
C LYS A 34 -7.77 -11.33 1.97
N GLY A 35 -8.67 -10.35 1.82
CA GLY A 35 -9.95 -10.33 2.54
C GLY A 35 -10.79 -11.57 2.23
N SER A 36 -11.59 -12.03 3.20
CA SER A 36 -12.37 -13.27 3.08
C SER A 36 -13.35 -13.26 1.89
N LYS A 37 -13.86 -12.10 1.52
CA LYS A 37 -14.77 -11.93 0.37
C LYS A 37 -14.11 -11.21 -0.81
N ALA A 38 -12.80 -11.01 -0.75
CA ALA A 38 -12.08 -10.30 -1.80
C ALA A 38 -11.91 -11.15 -3.04
N LYS A 39 -11.94 -10.49 -4.19
CA LYS A 39 -11.68 -11.11 -5.49
C LYS A 39 -10.35 -10.64 -6.03
N ASP A 40 -9.77 -11.44 -6.90
CA ASP A 40 -8.55 -11.07 -7.61
C ASP A 40 -8.87 -10.05 -8.70
N ILE A 41 -7.98 -9.10 -8.87
CA ILE A 41 -8.06 -8.12 -9.95
C ILE A 41 -7.18 -8.59 -11.10
N ASN A 42 -7.74 -8.69 -12.29
CA ASN A 42 -7.00 -9.06 -13.50
C ASN A 42 -6.21 -7.86 -14.03
N PHE A 43 -6.88 -6.73 -14.17
CA PHE A 43 -6.25 -5.48 -14.56
C PHE A 43 -7.06 -4.28 -14.09
N LEU A 44 -6.37 -3.14 -13.96
CA LEU A 44 -6.94 -1.87 -13.55
C LEU A 44 -6.50 -0.81 -14.56
N VAL A 45 -7.46 -0.05 -15.06
CA VAL A 45 -7.18 1.12 -15.92
C VAL A 45 -7.62 2.38 -15.19
N ILE A 46 -6.70 3.32 -15.03
CA ILE A 46 -6.97 4.55 -14.31
C ILE A 46 -6.23 5.72 -14.98
N PRO A 47 -6.89 6.87 -15.20
CA PRO A 47 -6.21 8.07 -15.65
C PRO A 47 -5.22 8.57 -14.59
N ARG A 48 -4.11 9.13 -15.04
CA ARG A 48 -3.05 9.60 -14.16
C ARG A 48 -3.52 10.69 -13.19
N THR A 49 -4.51 11.47 -13.58
CA THR A 49 -5.03 12.59 -12.77
C THR A 49 -6.10 12.19 -11.75
N THR A 50 -6.61 10.95 -11.82
CA THR A 50 -7.69 10.49 -10.94
C THR A 50 -7.22 10.26 -9.50
N PRO A 51 -6.11 9.52 -9.23
CA PRO A 51 -5.66 9.33 -7.86
C PRO A 51 -4.94 10.56 -7.34
N ILE A 52 -5.15 10.84 -6.05
CA ILE A 52 -4.44 11.90 -5.33
C ILE A 52 -3.58 11.25 -4.26
N ALA A 53 -2.26 11.38 -4.41
CA ALA A 53 -1.30 10.89 -3.42
C ALA A 53 -0.85 12.06 -2.54
N ILE A 54 -1.03 11.91 -1.23
CA ILE A 54 -0.68 12.95 -0.25
C ILE A 54 0.32 12.38 0.75
N THR A 55 1.42 13.08 0.96
CA THR A 55 2.38 12.77 2.00
C THR A 55 2.31 13.84 3.08
N LYS A 56 1.89 13.46 4.27
CA LYS A 56 1.78 14.37 5.41
C LYS A 56 3.13 14.58 6.10
N GLN A 57 3.91 13.53 6.21
CA GLN A 57 5.18 13.56 6.91
C GLN A 57 6.17 12.58 6.28
N ASP A 58 7.38 13.03 6.07
CA ASP A 58 8.46 12.23 5.51
C ASP A 58 9.75 12.67 6.22
N ILE A 59 10.16 11.91 7.25
CA ILE A 59 11.28 12.28 8.12
C ILE A 59 12.22 11.09 8.27
N MET A 60 13.50 11.33 8.02
CA MET A 60 14.58 10.40 8.34
C MET A 60 15.42 11.01 9.46
N ARG A 61 15.71 10.24 10.50
CA ARG A 61 16.61 10.63 11.58
C ARG A 61 17.77 9.67 11.65
N ILE A 62 18.95 10.25 11.84
CA ILE A 62 20.21 9.49 11.95
C ILE A 62 20.83 9.86 13.30
N PHE A 63 21.14 8.85 14.09
CA PHE A 63 21.76 9.00 15.39
C PHE A 63 23.18 8.44 15.35
N ASP A 64 24.15 9.22 15.78
CA ASP A 64 25.53 8.78 15.90
C ASP A 64 25.72 7.89 17.16
N PRO A 65 26.86 7.20 17.30
CA PRO A 65 27.12 6.34 18.46
C PRO A 65 27.11 7.06 19.79
N LEU A 66 27.39 8.37 19.81
CA LEU A 66 27.40 9.18 21.04
C LEU A 66 25.98 9.53 21.50
N THR A 67 25.06 9.71 20.56
CA THR A 67 23.66 10.03 20.83
C THR A 67 22.81 8.79 21.05
N ASN A 68 23.17 7.67 20.44
CA ASN A 68 22.47 6.40 20.56
C ASN A 68 22.89 5.71 21.87
N GLN A 69 22.08 5.87 22.92
CA GLN A 69 22.40 5.31 24.25
C GLN A 69 22.14 3.81 24.36
N ASN A 70 21.44 3.18 23.42
CA ASN A 70 21.09 1.77 23.47
C ASN A 70 22.20 0.87 22.96
N ALA A 71 23.08 1.39 22.09
CA ALA A 71 24.19 0.63 21.55
C ALA A 71 25.28 1.60 21.06
N ASN A 72 26.54 1.16 21.07
CA ASN A 72 27.65 1.93 20.52
C ASN A 72 27.67 1.74 18.99
N ALA A 73 26.65 2.23 18.32
CA ALA A 73 26.43 2.04 16.89
C ALA A 73 25.59 3.17 16.31
N TRP A 74 25.65 3.34 15.01
CA TRP A 74 24.76 4.24 14.28
C TRP A 74 23.34 3.66 14.27
N ALA A 75 22.33 4.52 14.52
CA ALA A 75 20.92 4.18 14.41
C ALA A 75 20.25 5.10 13.40
N MET A 76 19.34 4.53 12.64
CA MET A 76 18.51 5.29 11.70
C MET A 76 17.05 4.94 11.91
N ASP A 77 16.18 5.95 11.95
CA ASP A 77 14.74 5.73 11.86
C ASP A 77 14.16 6.52 10.70
N TYR A 78 13.12 5.97 10.10
CA TYR A 78 12.39 6.58 9.00
C TYR A 78 10.91 6.53 9.29
N ARG A 79 10.23 7.67 9.11
CA ARG A 79 8.80 7.77 9.33
C ARG A 79 8.15 8.50 8.17
N ARG A 80 7.13 7.88 7.62
CA ARG A 80 6.36 8.47 6.54
C ARG A 80 4.87 8.22 6.78
N TYR A 81 4.07 9.28 6.71
CA TYR A 81 2.62 9.21 6.69
C TYR A 81 2.12 9.65 5.31
N HIS A 82 1.47 8.76 4.61
CA HIS A 82 0.94 9.04 3.29
C HIS A 82 -0.40 8.35 3.10
N ASP A 83 -1.16 8.83 2.12
CA ASP A 83 -2.44 8.23 1.75
C ASP A 83 -2.70 8.43 0.26
N LEU A 84 -3.60 7.61 -0.27
CA LEU A 84 -4.02 7.67 -1.66
C LEU A 84 -5.54 7.79 -1.70
N TRP A 85 -6.02 8.82 -2.37
CA TRP A 85 -7.44 9.18 -2.39
C TRP A 85 -7.94 9.29 -3.81
N ILE A 86 -9.24 9.04 -4.01
CA ILE A 86 -9.95 9.27 -5.25
C ILE A 86 -11.19 10.09 -4.92
N LEU A 87 -11.39 11.20 -5.63
CA LEU A 87 -12.57 12.04 -5.47
C LEU A 87 -13.81 11.29 -5.99
N ASP A 88 -14.95 11.45 -5.33
CA ASP A 88 -16.19 10.76 -5.70
C ASP A 88 -16.62 11.06 -7.13
N ASN A 89 -16.43 12.30 -7.60
CA ASN A 89 -16.77 12.69 -8.96
C ASN A 89 -15.83 12.12 -10.03
N LYS A 90 -14.74 11.46 -9.64
CA LYS A 90 -13.78 10.83 -10.54
C LYS A 90 -13.81 9.30 -10.46
N LEU A 91 -14.68 8.72 -9.66
CA LEU A 91 -14.78 7.26 -9.52
C LEU A 91 -15.14 6.57 -10.84
N ASP A 92 -15.95 7.22 -11.67
CA ASP A 92 -16.36 6.67 -12.97
C ASP A 92 -15.21 6.55 -13.97
N SER A 93 -14.10 7.23 -13.73
CA SER A 93 -12.92 7.14 -14.59
C SER A 93 -12.05 5.92 -14.31
N VAL A 94 -12.30 5.19 -13.24
CA VAL A 94 -11.55 3.99 -12.85
C VAL A 94 -12.26 2.77 -13.40
N PHE A 95 -11.54 1.94 -14.17
CA PHE A 95 -12.05 0.66 -14.65
C PHE A 95 -11.26 -0.48 -14.01
N VAL A 96 -11.98 -1.40 -13.39
CA VAL A 96 -11.41 -2.57 -12.73
C VAL A 96 -12.04 -3.83 -13.32
N ASN A 97 -11.21 -4.73 -13.83
CA ASN A 97 -11.65 -6.07 -14.23
C ASN A 97 -11.29 -7.05 -13.13
N ILE A 98 -12.31 -7.66 -12.53
CA ILE A 98 -12.12 -8.64 -11.44
C ILE A 98 -12.38 -10.04 -11.96
N LYS A 99 -11.68 -11.00 -11.37
CA LYS A 99 -11.89 -12.41 -11.66
C LYS A 99 -13.22 -12.85 -11.02
N ASP A 100 -14.13 -13.32 -11.85
CA ASP A 100 -15.38 -13.88 -11.36
C ASP A 100 -15.15 -15.28 -10.78
N ALA A 101 -15.89 -15.59 -9.72
CA ALA A 101 -15.83 -16.91 -9.08
C ALA A 101 -16.32 -18.04 -9.97
N ASN A 102 -17.08 -17.70 -11.01
CA ASN A 102 -17.65 -18.65 -11.96
C ASN A 102 -16.86 -18.73 -13.29
N ALA A 103 -15.73 -18.06 -13.34
CA ALA A 103 -14.90 -18.08 -14.53
C ALA A 103 -13.86 -19.20 -14.47
#